data_15033083323ac02d22e6af51b4835fbb
#
_entry.id   15033083323ac02d22e6af51b4835fbb
#
_cell.length_a   1.000
_cell.length_b   1.000
_cell.length_c   1.000
_cell.angle_alpha   90.00
_cell.angle_beta   90.00
_cell.angle_gamma   90.00
#
_symmetry.space_group_name_H-M   'P 1'
#
loop_
_entity.id
_entity.type
_entity.pdbx_description
1 polymer ?
#
loop_
_entity_poly.entity_id
_entity_poly.type
_entity_poly.pdbx_seq_one_letter_code
_entity_poly.pdbx_strand_id
1 'polypeptide(L)'
;MHRTEGTYHNGNLFTDGPPGTIVEQNWANAMQEEVCNVIESAGVTLKTASTETRDQLLTALQALFLQKTGAIGKNAIINGDFRINQRSPGIVYTSANLSGTATPGNNDDVYILDRWILLSEGADIVDVSQSTEAPTGGLFSCALDVETINKKFGIFQPIEQKNCMHMVGDTVSLSFYAKVSDITKLDNIKAVVLSWDGVADTITSDIVSAWGVEDTTPTWVANWTAEHTPSNLGVTASWVKYTIPNISIDTALTKNIGVFIWSDGFCDTLGTFLYITGIQLEPGVVSSEYEWRNITDELALCQRYYCKSYDQNVAPGSADEDGECFFATDAVALADHLVEIPAYFPVVMVGVPSIVLYSPATGLSGKVLMAAGDVVGVASKIGDNKISKISGTNGAASVSRIMAAHYTASIEL
;
A
#
# COMPACT_ATOMS: atom_id res chain seq x y z
N MET A 1 26.87 31.34 9.78
CA MET A 1 26.76 32.43 10.82
C MET A 1 28.17 32.82 11.25
N HIS A 2 28.54 34.11 11.19
CA HIS A 2 29.80 34.60 11.68
C HIS A 2 29.68 34.92 13.16
N ARG A 3 30.79 34.80 13.95
CA ARG A 3 30.86 35.40 15.26
C ARG A 3 30.83 36.92 15.10
N THR A 4 30.37 37.64 16.15
CA THR A 4 30.35 39.11 16.07
C THR A 4 31.77 39.66 15.94
N GLU A 5 31.99 40.46 14.91
CA GLU A 5 33.20 41.20 14.64
C GLU A 5 32.98 42.71 14.77
N GLY A 6 31.80 43.07 15.29
CA GLY A 6 31.40 44.47 15.47
C GLY A 6 32.19 45.18 16.53
N THR A 7 32.02 46.49 16.58
CA THR A 7 32.67 47.35 17.57
C THR A 7 32.26 47.00 19.00
N TYR A 8 33.19 47.07 19.93
CA TYR A 8 32.94 46.84 21.35
C TYR A 8 32.50 45.40 21.71
N HIS A 9 33.12 44.39 21.14
CA HIS A 9 32.97 42.99 21.57
C HIS A 9 34.15 42.50 22.39
N ASN A 10 33.93 41.41 23.15
CA ASN A 10 34.97 40.74 23.91
C ASN A 10 35.12 39.29 23.43
N GLY A 11 36.25 38.99 22.75
CA GLY A 11 36.52 37.64 22.26
C GLY A 11 35.42 37.08 21.34
N ASN A 12 34.87 37.93 20.45
CA ASN A 12 33.72 37.61 19.54
C ASN A 12 32.40 37.31 20.26
N LEU A 13 32.25 37.82 21.50
CA LEU A 13 31.00 37.76 22.25
C LEU A 13 30.44 39.17 22.45
N PHE A 14 29.13 39.26 22.58
CA PHE A 14 28.46 40.50 22.97
C PHE A 14 28.87 40.91 24.40
N THR A 15 28.98 42.20 24.61
CA THR A 15 29.30 42.75 25.94
C THR A 15 28.14 43.58 26.49
N ASP A 16 27.94 43.49 27.80
CA ASP A 16 27.01 44.33 28.55
C ASP A 16 27.70 45.62 29.02
N GLY A 17 26.92 46.65 29.19
CA GLY A 17 27.40 47.94 29.71
C GLY A 17 27.90 48.89 28.62
N PRO A 18 28.01 50.20 28.94
CA PRO A 18 28.44 51.20 27.99
C PRO A 18 29.96 51.13 27.72
N PRO A 19 30.40 51.11 26.45
CA PRO A 19 29.53 51.25 25.27
C PRO A 19 29.00 49.94 24.67
N GLY A 20 28.55 48.93 25.27
CA GLY A 20 27.97 47.70 24.74
C GLY A 20 28.36 47.28 23.28
N THR A 21 28.18 46.05 22.91
CA THR A 21 28.49 45.61 21.55
C THR A 21 27.50 46.23 20.54
N ILE A 22 28.01 46.86 19.50
CA ILE A 22 27.20 47.33 18.38
C ILE A 22 26.96 46.16 17.41
N VAL A 23 25.69 45.82 17.19
CA VAL A 23 25.30 44.82 16.17
C VAL A 23 25.30 45.50 14.81
N GLU A 24 26.16 45.03 13.94
CA GLU A 24 26.24 45.55 12.58
C GLU A 24 25.06 45.04 11.72
N GLN A 25 24.62 45.90 10.77
CA GLN A 25 23.51 45.56 9.84
C GLN A 25 23.76 44.25 9.10
N ASN A 26 24.98 44.02 8.64
CA ASN A 26 25.35 42.82 7.89
C ASN A 26 25.19 41.55 8.74
N TRP A 27 25.53 41.62 10.05
CA TRP A 27 25.34 40.48 10.93
C TRP A 27 23.86 40.18 11.19
N ALA A 28 23.06 41.22 11.40
CA ALA A 28 21.62 41.05 11.60
C ALA A 28 20.93 40.50 10.35
N ASN A 29 21.32 41.00 9.18
CA ASN A 29 20.78 40.47 7.89
C ASN A 29 21.20 39.01 7.66
N ALA A 30 22.44 38.64 7.92
CA ALA A 30 22.91 37.26 7.81
C ALA A 30 22.14 36.31 8.74
N MET A 31 21.87 36.71 9.98
CA MET A 31 21.05 35.95 10.91
C MET A 31 19.61 35.76 10.38
N GLN A 32 19.01 36.82 9.85
CA GLN A 32 17.69 36.80 9.30
C GLN A 32 17.61 35.85 8.10
N GLU A 33 18.55 35.94 7.16
CA GLU A 33 18.62 35.08 5.97
C GLU A 33 18.81 33.61 6.34
N GLU A 34 19.65 33.28 7.32
CA GLU A 34 19.83 31.91 7.77
C GLU A 34 18.54 31.32 8.34
N VAL A 35 17.78 32.10 9.13
CA VAL A 35 16.48 31.67 9.65
C VAL A 35 15.43 31.52 8.54
N CYS A 36 15.38 32.48 7.62
CA CYS A 36 14.49 32.42 6.47
C CYS A 36 14.77 31.20 5.60
N ASN A 37 16.03 30.90 5.30
CA ASN A 37 16.44 29.74 4.53
C ASN A 37 16.04 28.41 5.21
N VAL A 38 16.11 28.31 6.52
CA VAL A 38 15.62 27.13 7.27
C VAL A 38 14.10 26.99 7.10
N ILE A 39 13.36 28.08 7.23
CA ILE A 39 11.90 28.09 7.10
C ILE A 39 11.47 27.70 5.67
N GLU A 40 12.08 28.31 4.65
CA GLU A 40 11.77 28.02 3.24
C GLU A 40 12.19 26.62 2.82
N SER A 41 13.33 26.12 3.33
CA SER A 41 13.78 24.75 3.04
C SER A 41 12.85 23.67 3.61
N ALA A 42 12.05 24.01 4.59
CA ALA A 42 10.99 23.16 5.14
C ALA A 42 9.66 23.24 4.36
N GLY A 43 9.61 24.01 3.26
CA GLY A 43 8.38 24.25 2.49
C GLY A 43 7.40 25.24 3.15
N VAL A 44 7.82 25.92 4.23
CA VAL A 44 6.99 26.90 4.93
C VAL A 44 7.16 28.27 4.26
N THR A 45 6.05 28.86 3.81
CA THR A 45 6.08 30.21 3.23
C THR A 45 6.31 31.26 4.29
N LEU A 46 7.28 32.17 4.07
CA LEU A 46 7.53 33.29 4.96
C LEU A 46 6.30 34.21 5.07
N LYS A 47 5.90 34.51 6.30
CA LYS A 47 4.77 35.40 6.59
C LYS A 47 5.23 36.85 6.61
N THR A 48 4.32 37.75 6.25
CA THR A 48 4.53 39.20 6.38
C THR A 48 4.31 39.67 7.81
N ALA A 49 4.76 40.88 8.13
CA ALA A 49 4.58 41.48 9.46
C ALA A 49 3.10 41.54 9.93
N SER A 50 2.15 41.57 9.00
CA SER A 50 0.69 41.56 9.30
C SER A 50 0.11 40.17 9.56
N THR A 51 0.82 39.09 9.20
CA THR A 51 0.38 37.70 9.35
C THR A 51 1.30 36.88 10.25
N GLU A 52 2.26 37.51 10.89
CA GLU A 52 3.28 36.85 11.72
C GLU A 52 2.66 36.16 12.94
N THR A 53 3.03 34.88 13.15
CA THR A 53 2.65 34.09 14.33
C THR A 53 3.83 33.73 15.22
N ARG A 54 5.08 34.06 14.82
CA ARG A 54 6.35 33.77 15.53
C ARG A 54 6.63 32.27 15.77
N ASP A 55 5.96 31.40 15.05
CA ASP A 55 6.07 29.93 15.14
C ASP A 55 6.67 29.28 13.89
N GLN A 56 6.98 30.07 12.84
CA GLN A 56 7.44 29.55 11.55
C GLN A 56 8.73 28.74 11.66
N LEU A 57 9.71 29.22 12.44
CA LEU A 57 10.97 28.48 12.65
C LEU A 57 10.72 27.16 13.40
N LEU A 58 9.84 27.16 14.41
CA LEU A 58 9.48 25.93 15.12
C LEU A 58 8.81 24.93 14.18
N THR A 59 7.86 25.38 13.39
CA THR A 59 7.17 24.57 12.38
C THR A 59 8.15 23.99 11.36
N ALA A 60 9.08 24.83 10.87
CA ALA A 60 10.11 24.41 9.93
C ALA A 60 11.06 23.38 10.54
N LEU A 61 11.53 23.59 11.75
CA LEU A 61 12.41 22.65 12.44
C LEU A 61 11.71 21.32 12.70
N GLN A 62 10.44 21.34 13.12
CA GLN A 62 9.64 20.12 13.29
C GLN A 62 9.50 19.37 11.97
N ALA A 63 9.18 20.05 10.86
CA ALA A 63 9.09 19.45 9.56
C ALA A 63 10.43 18.83 9.09
N LEU A 64 11.54 19.57 9.20
CA LEU A 64 12.87 19.09 8.82
C LEU A 64 13.36 17.94 9.71
N PHE A 65 13.04 17.95 10.99
CA PHE A 65 13.38 16.85 11.90
C PHE A 65 12.59 15.58 11.55
N LEU A 66 11.30 15.70 11.29
CA LEU A 66 10.48 14.58 10.85
C LEU A 66 10.93 14.03 9.48
N GLN A 67 11.35 14.91 8.56
CA GLN A 67 11.90 14.50 7.26
C GLN A 67 13.22 13.74 7.38
N LYS A 68 14.14 14.18 8.24
CA LYS A 68 15.50 13.62 8.33
C LYS A 68 15.67 12.49 9.33
N THR A 69 14.88 12.43 10.37
CA THR A 69 15.04 11.40 11.40
C THR A 69 14.39 10.08 11.03
N GLY A 70 13.79 9.96 9.83
CA GLY A 70 13.23 8.71 9.30
C GLY A 70 12.57 7.90 10.41
N ALA A 71 11.47 8.41 10.97
CA ALA A 71 10.73 7.63 11.96
C ALA A 71 10.36 6.30 11.29
N ILE A 72 10.99 5.22 11.73
CA ILE A 72 10.68 3.87 11.25
C ILE A 72 9.21 3.60 11.59
N GLY A 73 8.44 3.16 10.59
CA GLY A 73 7.03 2.87 10.77
C GLY A 73 6.11 4.09 10.68
N LYS A 74 6.55 5.19 10.07
CA LYS A 74 5.71 6.38 9.85
C LYS A 74 4.66 6.17 8.74
N ASN A 75 4.99 5.38 7.70
CA ASN A 75 4.07 5.10 6.62
C ASN A 75 3.04 4.04 7.03
N ALA A 76 1.77 4.43 7.10
CA ALA A 76 0.68 3.50 7.42
C ALA A 76 0.30 2.60 6.24
N ILE A 77 0.68 2.97 5.02
CA ILE A 77 0.44 2.17 3.81
C ILE A 77 1.42 1.00 3.75
N ILE A 78 0.91 -0.17 3.42
CA ILE A 78 1.66 -1.40 3.19
C ILE A 78 1.82 -1.59 1.68
N ASN A 79 3.03 -1.96 1.22
CA ASN A 79 3.33 -2.18 -0.20
C ASN A 79 3.02 -0.96 -1.08
N GLY A 80 3.33 0.23 -0.56
CA GLY A 80 3.09 1.49 -1.30
C GLY A 80 4.01 1.66 -2.52
N ASP A 81 5.09 0.91 -2.61
CA ASP A 81 6.04 0.87 -3.72
C ASP A 81 5.90 -0.39 -4.60
N PHE A 82 4.89 -1.20 -4.34
CA PHE A 82 4.51 -2.39 -5.11
C PHE A 82 5.62 -3.44 -5.30
N ARG A 83 6.58 -3.52 -4.39
CA ARG A 83 7.65 -4.53 -4.44
C ARG A 83 7.15 -5.94 -4.17
N ILE A 84 6.03 -6.09 -3.48
CA ILE A 84 5.45 -7.39 -3.12
C ILE A 84 4.28 -7.70 -4.06
N ASN A 85 4.36 -8.85 -4.72
CA ASN A 85 3.29 -9.41 -5.53
C ASN A 85 3.26 -10.93 -5.34
N GLN A 86 2.57 -11.38 -4.28
CA GLN A 86 2.42 -12.80 -3.98
C GLN A 86 1.30 -13.46 -4.79
N ARG A 87 0.29 -12.66 -5.19
CA ARG A 87 -0.94 -13.14 -5.82
C ARG A 87 -0.74 -13.54 -7.28
N SER A 88 0.01 -12.75 -8.03
CA SER A 88 0.22 -12.94 -9.48
C SER A 88 1.61 -12.49 -9.92
N PRO A 89 2.70 -13.05 -9.36
CA PRO A 89 4.05 -12.63 -9.73
C PRO A 89 4.29 -12.84 -11.23
N GLY A 90 4.62 -11.73 -11.93
CA GLY A 90 4.88 -11.74 -13.37
C GLY A 90 3.65 -11.93 -14.27
N ILE A 91 2.44 -11.91 -13.73
CA ILE A 91 1.18 -12.09 -14.47
C ILE A 91 0.37 -10.81 -14.42
N VAL A 92 -0.24 -10.45 -15.55
CA VAL A 92 -1.17 -9.33 -15.68
C VAL A 92 -2.56 -9.79 -15.22
N TYR A 93 -3.24 -8.98 -14.42
CA TYR A 93 -4.64 -9.18 -14.06
C TYR A 93 -5.51 -8.75 -15.22
N THR A 94 -6.20 -9.67 -15.86
CA THR A 94 -7.05 -9.44 -17.04
C THR A 94 -8.42 -10.11 -16.87
N SER A 95 -9.39 -9.78 -17.73
CA SER A 95 -10.69 -10.45 -17.78
C SER A 95 -10.60 -11.94 -18.18
N ALA A 96 -9.51 -12.34 -18.80
CA ALA A 96 -9.30 -13.71 -19.20
C ALA A 96 -8.87 -14.56 -17.99
N ASN A 97 -9.85 -15.16 -17.31
CA ASN A 97 -9.58 -16.30 -16.43
C ASN A 97 -8.92 -17.40 -17.27
N LEU A 98 -7.60 -17.45 -17.30
CA LEU A 98 -6.87 -18.57 -17.90
C LEU A 98 -7.26 -19.83 -17.13
N SER A 99 -7.99 -20.70 -17.79
CA SER A 99 -8.45 -21.97 -17.24
C SER A 99 -7.30 -22.73 -16.59
N GLY A 100 -7.36 -22.92 -15.27
CA GLY A 100 -6.38 -23.69 -14.51
C GLY A 100 -5.38 -22.89 -13.68
N THR A 101 -5.23 -21.58 -13.89
CA THR A 101 -4.47 -20.70 -13.00
C THR A 101 -5.42 -19.89 -12.15
N ALA A 102 -5.12 -19.74 -10.86
CA ALA A 102 -5.87 -18.89 -9.95
C ALA A 102 -5.50 -17.40 -10.16
N THR A 103 -5.46 -16.95 -11.42
CA THR A 103 -5.23 -15.54 -11.74
C THR A 103 -6.47 -14.76 -11.33
N PRO A 104 -6.39 -13.83 -10.38
CA PRO A 104 -7.52 -12.98 -10.07
C PRO A 104 -7.85 -12.13 -11.29
N GLY A 105 -9.14 -11.98 -11.58
CA GLY A 105 -9.60 -11.11 -12.66
C GLY A 105 -9.39 -9.63 -12.30
N ASN A 106 -9.60 -8.77 -13.27
CA ASN A 106 -9.57 -7.31 -13.14
C ASN A 106 -10.98 -6.71 -12.98
N ASN A 107 -11.88 -7.44 -12.34
CA ASN A 107 -13.22 -6.92 -12.03
C ASN A 107 -13.14 -5.80 -10.98
N ASP A 108 -14.24 -5.04 -10.89
CA ASP A 108 -14.43 -4.12 -9.77
C ASP A 108 -14.38 -4.86 -8.43
N ASP A 109 -13.89 -4.20 -7.38
CA ASP A 109 -13.80 -4.70 -6.01
C ASP A 109 -12.97 -5.99 -5.86
N VAL A 110 -11.79 -6.05 -6.50
CA VAL A 110 -10.88 -7.19 -6.39
C VAL A 110 -9.52 -6.80 -5.83
N TYR A 111 -8.95 -7.66 -4.99
CA TYR A 111 -7.56 -7.52 -4.58
C TYR A 111 -6.62 -7.86 -5.74
N ILE A 112 -5.75 -6.91 -6.04
CA ILE A 112 -4.73 -6.99 -7.09
C ILE A 112 -3.34 -7.27 -6.50
N LEU A 113 -2.39 -6.34 -6.64
CA LEU A 113 -1.11 -6.40 -5.95
C LEU A 113 -1.34 -6.37 -4.43
N ASP A 114 -0.49 -7.07 -3.67
CA ASP A 114 -0.71 -7.27 -2.22
C ASP A 114 -1.17 -6.01 -1.50
N ARG A 115 -2.26 -6.10 -0.74
CA ARG A 115 -2.97 -5.06 0.00
C ARG A 115 -3.80 -4.07 -0.81
N TRP A 116 -3.69 -4.03 -2.13
CA TRP A 116 -4.40 -3.07 -2.97
C TRP A 116 -5.64 -3.66 -3.64
N ILE A 117 -6.71 -2.88 -3.63
CA ILE A 117 -8.00 -3.20 -4.24
C ILE A 117 -8.14 -2.36 -5.49
N LEU A 118 -8.48 -2.99 -6.61
CA LEU A 118 -8.94 -2.30 -7.81
C LEU A 118 -10.40 -1.92 -7.64
N LEU A 119 -10.72 -0.66 -7.88
CA LEU A 119 -12.09 -0.16 -7.98
C LEU A 119 -12.28 0.46 -9.35
N SER A 120 -13.40 0.13 -10.00
CA SER A 120 -13.67 0.58 -11.37
C SER A 120 -15.17 0.62 -11.69
N GLU A 121 -15.53 1.35 -12.74
CA GLU A 121 -16.92 1.47 -13.20
C GLU A 121 -17.44 0.19 -13.91
N GLY A 122 -17.05 -0.98 -13.45
CA GLY A 122 -17.48 -2.29 -13.94
C GLY A 122 -16.33 -3.26 -14.15
N ALA A 123 -16.60 -4.37 -14.80
CA ALA A 123 -15.60 -5.38 -15.12
C ALA A 123 -14.76 -4.97 -16.33
N ASP A 124 -13.48 -5.38 -16.34
CA ASP A 124 -12.58 -5.23 -17.48
C ASP A 124 -12.38 -3.77 -17.95
N ILE A 125 -12.22 -2.89 -16.96
CA ILE A 125 -11.96 -1.47 -17.25
C ILE A 125 -10.47 -1.22 -17.47
N VAL A 126 -9.62 -1.84 -16.65
CA VAL A 126 -8.16 -1.76 -16.75
C VAL A 126 -7.52 -3.11 -16.49
N ASP A 127 -6.47 -3.43 -17.23
CA ASP A 127 -5.54 -4.49 -16.87
C ASP A 127 -4.54 -3.97 -15.85
N VAL A 128 -4.22 -4.80 -14.85
CA VAL A 128 -3.32 -4.40 -13.76
C VAL A 128 -2.07 -5.25 -13.76
N SER A 129 -0.92 -4.60 -13.62
CA SER A 129 0.36 -5.30 -13.50
C SER A 129 1.33 -4.62 -12.54
N GLN A 130 2.24 -5.41 -11.99
CA GLN A 130 3.46 -4.90 -11.37
C GLN A 130 4.45 -4.54 -12.48
N SER A 131 4.71 -3.25 -12.65
CA SER A 131 5.59 -2.72 -13.69
C SER A 131 6.95 -2.34 -13.11
N THR A 132 8.01 -2.50 -13.91
CA THR A 132 9.36 -1.98 -13.60
C THR A 132 9.53 -0.52 -13.98
N GLU A 133 8.51 0.12 -14.55
CA GLU A 133 8.46 1.55 -14.80
C GLU A 133 8.30 2.27 -13.44
N ALA A 134 9.34 2.97 -13.00
CA ALA A 134 9.38 3.59 -11.67
C ALA A 134 10.16 4.91 -11.69
N PRO A 135 9.93 5.85 -10.74
CA PRO A 135 10.74 7.05 -10.61
C PRO A 135 12.17 6.71 -10.16
N THR A 136 13.10 7.66 -10.30
CA THR A 136 14.49 7.49 -9.86
C THR A 136 14.55 7.03 -8.40
N GLY A 137 15.23 5.90 -8.17
CA GLY A 137 15.33 5.27 -6.86
C GLY A 137 14.21 4.28 -6.53
N GLY A 138 13.11 4.26 -7.29
CA GLY A 138 12.06 3.23 -7.22
C GLY A 138 12.43 1.98 -8.01
N LEU A 139 11.72 0.88 -7.76
CA LEU A 139 11.90 -0.39 -8.47
C LEU A 139 10.65 -0.80 -9.23
N PHE A 140 9.48 -0.55 -8.64
CA PHE A 140 8.20 -1.00 -9.20
C PHE A 140 7.11 0.08 -9.07
N SER A 141 6.07 -0.09 -9.87
CA SER A 141 4.81 0.64 -9.78
C SER A 141 3.63 -0.29 -10.06
N CYS A 142 2.44 0.12 -9.66
CA CYS A 142 1.19 -0.40 -10.17
C CYS A 142 0.93 0.26 -11.52
N ALA A 143 0.81 -0.54 -12.57
CA ALA A 143 0.41 -0.10 -13.89
C ALA A 143 -1.05 -0.48 -14.14
N LEU A 144 -1.85 0.49 -14.53
CA LEU A 144 -3.28 0.38 -14.86
C LEU A 144 -3.41 0.71 -16.36
N ASP A 145 -3.59 -0.31 -17.18
CA ASP A 145 -3.73 -0.23 -18.64
C ASP A 145 -5.20 -0.16 -19.03
N VAL A 146 -5.61 0.86 -19.73
CA VAL A 146 -7.02 1.09 -20.08
C VAL A 146 -7.50 0.09 -21.16
N GLU A 147 -8.47 -0.75 -20.79
CA GLU A 147 -9.10 -1.74 -21.65
C GLU A 147 -10.55 -1.35 -22.04
N THR A 148 -11.21 -0.53 -21.23
CA THR A 148 -12.52 0.04 -21.55
C THR A 148 -12.48 1.55 -21.43
N ILE A 149 -12.79 2.24 -22.54
CA ILE A 149 -12.75 3.70 -22.60
C ILE A 149 -13.89 4.38 -21.86
N ASN A 150 -13.69 5.66 -21.50
CA ASN A 150 -14.67 6.53 -20.87
C ASN A 150 -15.21 5.98 -19.54
N LYS A 151 -14.31 5.37 -18.76
CA LYS A 151 -14.59 4.82 -17.44
C LYS A 151 -13.56 5.31 -16.41
N LYS A 152 -14.02 5.45 -15.17
CA LYS A 152 -13.17 5.74 -14.02
C LYS A 152 -12.67 4.45 -13.38
N PHE A 153 -11.48 4.52 -12.83
CA PHE A 153 -10.82 3.42 -12.12
C PHE A 153 -9.81 3.96 -11.13
N GLY A 154 -9.44 3.15 -10.16
CA GLY A 154 -8.43 3.54 -9.18
C GLY A 154 -8.04 2.40 -8.26
N ILE A 155 -7.15 2.69 -7.33
CA ILE A 155 -6.64 1.75 -6.35
C ILE A 155 -6.93 2.22 -4.93
N PHE A 156 -7.37 1.31 -4.09
CA PHE A 156 -7.76 1.58 -2.71
C PHE A 156 -6.97 0.68 -1.75
N GLN A 157 -6.55 1.23 -0.62
CA GLN A 157 -6.01 0.45 0.49
C GLN A 157 -6.63 0.87 1.81
N PRO A 158 -7.31 -0.05 2.51
CA PRO A 158 -7.73 0.13 3.89
C PRO A 158 -6.59 -0.15 4.87
N ILE A 159 -6.59 0.55 6.00
CA ILE A 159 -5.62 0.42 7.08
C ILE A 159 -6.31 -0.17 8.30
N GLU A 160 -5.75 -1.26 8.87
CA GLU A 160 -6.23 -1.91 10.09
C GLU A 160 -6.35 -0.90 11.25
N GLN A 161 -7.40 -1.02 12.06
CA GLN A 161 -7.65 -0.12 13.18
C GLN A 161 -6.41 0.10 14.06
N LYS A 162 -5.74 -0.99 14.44
CA LYS A 162 -4.54 -0.92 15.30
C LYS A 162 -3.38 -0.11 14.69
N ASN A 163 -3.37 0.01 13.37
CA ASN A 163 -2.32 0.69 12.62
C ASN A 163 -2.68 2.15 12.29
N CYS A 164 -3.94 2.59 12.51
CA CYS A 164 -4.37 3.94 12.19
C CYS A 164 -4.90 4.75 13.38
N MET A 165 -5.21 4.12 14.53
CA MET A 165 -5.81 4.83 15.67
C MET A 165 -4.96 5.98 16.23
N HIS A 166 -3.65 5.93 16.08
CA HIS A 166 -2.76 7.02 16.51
C HIS A 166 -2.85 8.28 15.61
N MET A 167 -3.49 8.15 14.44
CA MET A 167 -3.74 9.26 13.51
C MET A 167 -5.13 9.88 13.68
N VAL A 168 -6.03 9.20 14.40
CA VAL A 168 -7.40 9.69 14.62
C VAL A 168 -7.39 10.88 15.58
N GLY A 169 -7.97 11.99 15.13
CA GLY A 169 -7.96 13.27 15.84
C GLY A 169 -6.68 14.07 15.66
N ASP A 170 -5.80 13.62 14.80
CA ASP A 170 -4.55 14.28 14.47
C ASP A 170 -4.50 14.65 12.97
N THR A 171 -3.42 15.25 12.54
CA THR A 171 -3.20 15.65 11.15
C THR A 171 -2.28 14.67 10.46
N VAL A 172 -2.64 14.28 9.23
CA VAL A 172 -1.83 13.42 8.37
C VAL A 172 -1.51 14.11 7.05
N SER A 173 -0.53 13.59 6.33
CA SER A 173 -0.23 13.95 4.96
C SER A 173 -0.14 12.71 4.08
N LEU A 174 -0.69 12.81 2.87
CA LEU A 174 -0.62 11.78 1.84
C LEU A 174 0.37 12.22 0.75
N SER A 175 1.24 11.33 0.32
CA SER A 175 2.08 11.54 -0.85
C SER A 175 2.22 10.28 -1.69
N PHE A 176 2.43 10.46 -3.00
CA PHE A 176 2.66 9.37 -3.94
C PHE A 176 3.30 9.90 -5.22
N TYR A 177 3.84 9.00 -6.02
CA TYR A 177 4.30 9.31 -7.38
C TYR A 177 3.32 8.76 -8.39
N ALA A 178 3.04 9.55 -9.43
CA ALA A 178 2.25 9.09 -10.57
C ALA A 178 2.79 9.67 -11.89
N LYS A 179 2.50 8.94 -12.99
CA LYS A 179 2.65 9.41 -14.37
C LYS A 179 1.65 8.69 -15.26
N VAL A 180 1.42 9.22 -16.45
CA VAL A 180 0.65 8.59 -17.52
C VAL A 180 1.49 8.39 -18.75
N SER A 181 1.11 7.44 -19.60
CA SER A 181 1.76 7.23 -20.89
C SER A 181 1.42 8.33 -21.90
N ASP A 182 0.20 8.89 -21.82
CA ASP A 182 -0.27 9.97 -22.71
C ASP A 182 -1.18 10.95 -21.98
N ILE A 183 -0.69 12.17 -21.76
CA ILE A 183 -1.42 13.26 -21.09
C ILE A 183 -2.59 13.83 -21.89
N THR A 184 -2.66 13.56 -23.19
CA THR A 184 -3.79 14.01 -24.03
C THR A 184 -5.00 13.10 -23.90
N LYS A 185 -4.82 11.95 -23.21
CA LYS A 185 -5.83 10.91 -23.05
C LYS A 185 -6.28 10.75 -21.60
N LEU A 186 -5.38 10.92 -20.66
CA LEU A 186 -5.66 10.94 -19.24
C LEU A 186 -4.80 12.04 -18.60
N ASP A 187 -5.40 13.16 -18.29
CA ASP A 187 -4.71 14.37 -17.83
C ASP A 187 -4.92 14.64 -16.33
N ASN A 188 -5.82 13.89 -15.67
CA ASN A 188 -6.29 14.21 -14.34
C ASN A 188 -6.54 12.97 -13.47
N ILE A 189 -6.02 13.05 -12.24
CA ILE A 189 -6.25 12.07 -11.18
C ILE A 189 -6.68 12.79 -9.90
N LYS A 190 -7.32 12.08 -9.00
CA LYS A 190 -7.64 12.54 -7.66
C LYS A 190 -7.15 11.54 -6.62
N ALA A 191 -6.96 12.01 -5.40
CA ALA A 191 -6.67 11.16 -4.26
C ALA A 191 -7.42 11.66 -3.03
N VAL A 192 -7.79 10.73 -2.14
CA VAL A 192 -8.52 11.03 -0.91
C VAL A 192 -8.09 10.11 0.22
N VAL A 193 -8.08 10.66 1.43
CA VAL A 193 -8.06 9.90 2.67
C VAL A 193 -9.49 9.81 3.17
N LEU A 194 -9.92 8.60 3.48
CA LEU A 194 -11.27 8.28 3.93
C LEU A 194 -11.23 7.74 5.36
N SER A 195 -12.24 8.05 6.17
CA SER A 195 -12.48 7.42 7.46
C SER A 195 -13.67 6.47 7.39
N TRP A 196 -13.59 5.38 8.16
CA TRP A 196 -14.64 4.39 8.34
C TRP A 196 -15.18 4.46 9.77
N ASP A 197 -16.49 4.62 9.93
CA ASP A 197 -17.19 4.70 11.21
C ASP A 197 -18.03 3.46 11.56
N GLY A 198 -18.01 2.43 10.72
CA GLY A 198 -18.67 1.16 10.96
C GLY A 198 -17.98 0.28 12.00
N VAL A 199 -18.15 -1.03 11.91
CA VAL A 199 -17.44 -1.98 12.77
C VAL A 199 -15.97 -2.02 12.39
N ALA A 200 -15.08 -1.92 13.39
CA ALA A 200 -13.64 -1.94 13.17
C ALA A 200 -13.19 -3.20 12.43
N ASP A 201 -12.31 -3.03 11.45
CA ASP A 201 -11.74 -4.10 10.64
C ASP A 201 -12.77 -5.01 9.95
N THR A 202 -13.99 -4.49 9.77
CA THR A 202 -15.08 -5.13 9.00
C THR A 202 -15.61 -4.09 8.01
N ILE A 203 -14.73 -3.65 7.15
CA ILE A 203 -15.02 -2.62 6.16
C ILE A 203 -15.69 -3.19 4.92
N THR A 204 -16.28 -2.33 4.08
CA THR A 204 -16.62 -2.68 2.72
C THR A 204 -15.41 -2.36 1.82
N SER A 205 -14.98 -3.34 1.03
CA SER A 205 -13.88 -3.19 0.06
C SER A 205 -14.26 -2.27 -1.09
N ASP A 206 -15.50 -2.38 -1.58
CA ASP A 206 -16.09 -1.39 -2.49
C ASP A 206 -16.52 -0.15 -1.70
N ILE A 207 -15.83 0.98 -1.96
CA ILE A 207 -16.08 2.26 -1.29
C ILE A 207 -16.89 3.24 -2.15
N VAL A 208 -17.14 2.92 -3.43
CA VAL A 208 -17.78 3.81 -4.39
C VAL A 208 -19.20 3.35 -4.68
N SER A 209 -20.20 4.06 -4.17
CA SER A 209 -21.60 3.78 -4.51
C SER A 209 -22.03 4.36 -5.86
N ALA A 210 -21.37 5.42 -6.33
CA ALA A 210 -21.57 5.99 -7.65
C ALA A 210 -20.34 6.82 -8.06
N TRP A 211 -19.80 6.55 -9.22
CA TRP A 211 -18.61 7.24 -9.74
C TRP A 211 -18.86 8.69 -10.18
N GLY A 212 -20.09 8.99 -10.59
CA GLY A 212 -20.45 10.30 -11.13
C GLY A 212 -19.84 10.57 -12.52
N VAL A 213 -20.09 11.77 -13.03
CA VAL A 213 -19.52 12.20 -14.31
C VAL A 213 -18.05 12.61 -14.15
N GLU A 214 -17.38 12.81 -15.28
CA GLU A 214 -16.00 13.34 -15.33
C GLU A 214 -15.87 14.60 -14.46
N ASP A 215 -14.71 14.78 -13.84
CA ASP A 215 -14.37 15.88 -12.91
C ASP A 215 -15.19 15.96 -11.61
N THR A 216 -16.03 14.97 -11.32
CA THR A 216 -16.79 14.92 -10.07
C THR A 216 -16.25 13.91 -9.09
N THR A 217 -16.30 14.24 -7.80
CA THR A 217 -15.96 13.29 -6.73
C THR A 217 -17.01 12.19 -6.67
N PRO A 218 -16.61 10.90 -6.56
CA PRO A 218 -17.54 9.80 -6.36
C PRO A 218 -18.40 9.97 -5.11
N THR A 219 -19.56 9.32 -5.11
CA THR A 219 -20.37 9.16 -3.89
C THR A 219 -19.88 7.93 -3.15
N TRP A 220 -19.60 8.08 -1.86
CA TRP A 220 -19.08 7.02 -1.04
C TRP A 220 -20.18 6.06 -0.56
N VAL A 221 -19.83 4.82 -0.34
CA VAL A 221 -20.67 3.83 0.35
C VAL A 221 -20.86 4.26 1.81
N ALA A 222 -21.97 3.88 2.42
CA ALA A 222 -22.28 4.20 3.82
C ALA A 222 -21.12 3.83 4.76
N ASN A 223 -20.92 4.63 5.79
CA ASN A 223 -19.85 4.58 6.77
C ASN A 223 -18.46 5.05 6.26
N TRP A 224 -18.27 5.30 4.97
CA TRP A 224 -17.09 5.95 4.46
C TRP A 224 -17.29 7.45 4.31
N THR A 225 -16.39 8.25 4.85
CA THR A 225 -16.40 9.72 4.77
C THR A 225 -15.04 10.24 4.34
N ALA A 226 -15.05 11.23 3.43
CA ALA A 226 -13.81 11.88 2.99
C ALA A 226 -13.32 12.89 4.02
N GLU A 227 -12.07 12.79 4.44
CA GLU A 227 -11.43 13.67 5.42
C GLU A 227 -10.97 15.02 4.82
N HIS A 228 -11.01 15.14 3.52
CA HIS A 228 -10.78 16.39 2.79
C HIS A 228 -11.49 16.36 1.44
N THR A 229 -11.67 17.52 0.84
CA THR A 229 -12.22 17.64 -0.52
C THR A 229 -11.13 17.31 -1.54
N PRO A 230 -11.27 16.23 -2.33
CA PRO A 230 -10.32 15.90 -3.38
C PRO A 230 -10.25 16.99 -4.45
N SER A 231 -9.05 17.36 -4.84
CA SER A 231 -8.80 18.30 -5.94
C SER A 231 -8.17 17.58 -7.12
N ASN A 232 -8.33 18.17 -8.31
CA ASN A 232 -7.66 17.69 -9.51
C ASN A 232 -6.15 17.82 -9.36
N LEU A 233 -5.45 16.71 -9.59
CA LEU A 233 -4.00 16.61 -9.63
C LEU A 233 -3.62 16.37 -11.09
N GLY A 234 -3.22 17.43 -11.80
CA GLY A 234 -2.81 17.32 -13.20
C GLY A 234 -1.66 16.32 -13.31
N VAL A 235 -1.91 15.18 -13.98
CA VAL A 235 -0.89 14.15 -14.18
C VAL A 235 -0.04 14.47 -15.40
N THR A 236 1.19 13.98 -15.44
CA THR A 236 2.15 14.25 -16.53
C THR A 236 2.72 12.97 -17.11
N ALA A 237 3.36 13.05 -18.27
CA ALA A 237 4.08 11.92 -18.87
C ALA A 237 5.43 11.62 -18.18
N SER A 238 5.84 12.43 -17.23
CA SER A 238 7.01 12.21 -16.38
C SER A 238 6.55 11.92 -14.95
N TRP A 239 7.37 11.18 -14.19
CA TRP A 239 7.12 10.95 -12.77
C TRP A 239 7.09 12.26 -11.99
N VAL A 240 6.00 12.49 -11.27
CA VAL A 240 5.82 13.63 -10.35
C VAL A 240 5.40 13.11 -8.99
N LYS A 241 5.97 13.68 -7.93
CA LYS A 241 5.51 13.46 -6.55
C LYS A 241 4.34 14.39 -6.27
N TYR A 242 3.19 13.83 -5.98
CA TYR A 242 2.01 14.55 -5.50
C TYR A 242 1.98 14.52 -3.99
N THR A 243 1.52 15.61 -3.39
CA THR A 243 1.40 15.75 -1.93
C THR A 243 0.08 16.41 -1.59
N ILE A 244 -0.63 15.81 -0.63
CA ILE A 244 -1.84 16.36 -0.04
C ILE A 244 -1.53 16.55 1.45
N PRO A 245 -1.12 17.76 1.85
CA PRO A 245 -0.71 18.04 3.22
C PRO A 245 -1.90 18.39 4.10
N ASN A 246 -1.69 18.34 5.41
CA ASN A 246 -2.58 18.93 6.41
C ASN A 246 -4.02 18.40 6.36
N ILE A 247 -4.19 17.07 6.28
CA ILE A 247 -5.48 16.39 6.33
C ILE A 247 -5.81 16.12 7.81
N SER A 248 -6.90 16.67 8.31
CA SER A 248 -7.36 16.43 9.68
C SER A 248 -8.26 15.20 9.71
N ILE A 249 -7.89 14.18 10.48
CA ILE A 249 -8.69 12.97 10.64
C ILE A 249 -9.73 13.18 11.74
N ASP A 250 -11.00 12.93 11.43
CA ASP A 250 -12.11 13.08 12.36
C ASP A 250 -11.94 12.16 13.60
N THR A 251 -12.27 12.66 14.79
CA THR A 251 -12.32 11.89 16.03
C THR A 251 -13.66 11.19 16.25
N ALA A 252 -14.71 11.62 15.56
CA ALA A 252 -16.05 11.11 15.76
C ALA A 252 -16.22 9.74 15.11
N LEU A 253 -16.11 8.68 15.90
CA LEU A 253 -16.43 7.30 15.52
C LEU A 253 -15.44 6.63 14.55
N THR A 254 -14.42 7.30 14.04
CA THR A 254 -13.43 6.71 13.12
C THR A 254 -12.79 5.44 13.70
N LYS A 255 -12.85 4.35 12.94
CA LYS A 255 -12.30 3.03 13.29
C LYS A 255 -11.16 2.62 12.36
N ASN A 256 -11.32 2.84 11.08
CA ASN A 256 -10.30 2.58 10.08
C ASN A 256 -10.09 3.82 9.21
N ILE A 257 -8.96 3.88 8.55
CA ILE A 257 -8.63 4.89 7.54
C ILE A 257 -8.36 4.17 6.23
N GLY A 258 -8.65 4.79 5.10
CA GLY A 258 -8.32 4.26 3.78
C GLY A 258 -7.76 5.34 2.88
N VAL A 259 -6.95 4.93 1.91
CA VAL A 259 -6.40 5.79 0.86
C VAL A 259 -6.91 5.34 -0.49
N PHE A 260 -7.51 6.24 -1.24
CA PHE A 260 -8.01 5.99 -2.60
C PHE A 260 -7.41 6.97 -3.59
N ILE A 261 -6.86 6.46 -4.69
CA ILE A 261 -6.30 7.23 -5.80
C ILE A 261 -6.97 6.75 -7.07
N TRP A 262 -7.56 7.67 -7.87
CA TRP A 262 -8.35 7.29 -9.04
C TRP A 262 -8.17 8.23 -10.22
N SER A 263 -8.48 7.73 -11.43
CA SER A 263 -8.62 8.55 -12.63
C SER A 263 -9.90 9.38 -12.52
N ASP A 264 -9.81 10.70 -12.63
CA ASP A 264 -11.00 11.56 -12.64
C ASP A 264 -11.34 12.05 -14.05
N GLY A 265 -10.37 12.09 -14.95
CA GLY A 265 -10.57 12.26 -16.36
C GLY A 265 -10.96 10.93 -17.04
N PHE A 266 -11.77 11.00 -18.09
CA PHE A 266 -12.11 9.86 -18.89
C PHE A 266 -11.05 9.62 -19.97
N CYS A 267 -10.47 8.43 -19.98
CA CYS A 267 -9.58 8.02 -21.05
C CYS A 267 -10.39 7.49 -22.25
N ASP A 268 -10.18 8.07 -23.43
CA ASP A 268 -10.86 7.70 -24.68
C ASP A 268 -10.05 6.74 -25.57
N THR A 269 -8.90 6.25 -25.08
CA THR A 269 -7.97 5.46 -25.89
C THR A 269 -7.47 4.26 -25.11
N LEU A 270 -7.63 3.05 -25.69
CA LEU A 270 -7.10 1.80 -25.16
C LEU A 270 -5.57 1.81 -25.13
N GLY A 271 -4.99 1.08 -24.19
CA GLY A 271 -3.53 1.00 -24.03
C GLY A 271 -2.90 2.28 -23.44
N THR A 272 -3.70 3.14 -22.82
CA THR A 272 -3.20 4.27 -22.04
C THR A 272 -2.94 3.81 -20.61
N PHE A 273 -1.72 3.99 -20.14
CA PHE A 273 -1.29 3.56 -18.81
C PHE A 273 -1.32 4.69 -17.80
N LEU A 274 -1.88 4.43 -16.63
CA LEU A 274 -1.64 5.18 -15.40
C LEU A 274 -0.69 4.38 -14.51
N TYR A 275 0.43 4.97 -14.12
CA TYR A 275 1.40 4.36 -13.21
C TYR A 275 1.38 5.09 -11.87
N ILE A 276 1.31 4.34 -10.77
CA ILE A 276 1.29 4.87 -9.40
C ILE A 276 2.31 4.11 -8.55
N THR A 277 3.07 4.80 -7.70
CA THR A 277 4.03 4.19 -6.76
C THR A 277 4.42 5.12 -5.62
N GLY A 278 5.15 4.60 -4.64
CA GLY A 278 5.68 5.38 -3.52
C GLY A 278 4.58 6.03 -2.67
N ILE A 279 3.47 5.31 -2.46
CA ILE A 279 2.31 5.83 -1.71
C ILE A 279 2.62 5.79 -0.22
N GLN A 280 2.46 6.93 0.44
CA GLN A 280 2.73 7.10 1.86
C GLN A 280 1.67 7.96 2.52
N LEU A 281 1.05 7.43 3.57
CA LEU A 281 0.22 8.15 4.52
C LEU A 281 0.96 8.20 5.85
N GLU A 282 1.24 9.40 6.34
CA GLU A 282 2.05 9.61 7.54
C GLU A 282 1.45 10.67 8.46
N PRO A 283 1.64 10.57 9.79
CA PRO A 283 1.31 11.66 10.71
C PRO A 283 2.13 12.91 10.40
N GLY A 284 1.48 14.07 10.45
CA GLY A 284 2.12 15.37 10.27
C GLY A 284 1.47 16.24 9.20
N VAL A 285 1.80 17.53 9.24
CA VAL A 285 1.21 18.56 8.38
C VAL A 285 1.84 18.64 6.98
N VAL A 286 3.00 18.02 6.77
CA VAL A 286 3.71 17.96 5.49
C VAL A 286 4.25 16.57 5.25
N SER A 287 4.27 16.13 4.00
CA SER A 287 4.83 14.83 3.64
C SER A 287 6.36 14.87 3.63
N SER A 288 6.95 13.81 4.14
CA SER A 288 8.39 13.59 4.13
C SER A 288 8.86 12.78 2.90
N GLU A 289 10.12 12.39 2.86
CA GLU A 289 10.61 11.41 1.90
C GLU A 289 9.98 10.04 2.15
N TYR A 290 9.83 9.26 1.05
CA TYR A 290 9.23 7.92 1.12
C TYR A 290 10.01 7.02 2.08
N GLU A 291 9.30 6.31 2.95
CA GLU A 291 9.89 5.36 3.89
C GLU A 291 10.20 4.03 3.18
N TRP A 292 11.46 3.81 2.89
CA TRP A 292 11.96 2.55 2.34
C TRP A 292 12.09 1.50 3.45
N ARG A 293 11.06 0.70 3.68
CA ARG A 293 11.15 -0.44 4.60
C ARG A 293 12.03 -1.55 4.02
N ASN A 294 12.66 -2.33 4.90
CA ASN A 294 13.33 -3.54 4.47
C ASN A 294 12.33 -4.48 3.76
N ILE A 295 12.77 -5.15 2.69
CA ILE A 295 11.91 -6.04 1.90
C ILE A 295 11.30 -7.17 2.74
N THR A 296 12.04 -7.67 3.75
CA THR A 296 11.57 -8.71 4.67
C THR A 296 10.43 -8.19 5.54
N ASP A 297 10.55 -6.96 6.04
CA ASP A 297 9.52 -6.33 6.86
C ASP A 297 8.26 -6.05 6.04
N GLU A 298 8.42 -5.52 4.82
CA GLU A 298 7.31 -5.27 3.90
C GLU A 298 6.57 -6.55 3.52
N LEU A 299 7.33 -7.63 3.23
CA LEU A 299 6.74 -8.94 2.95
C LEU A 299 5.96 -9.48 4.16
N ALA A 300 6.51 -9.37 5.37
CA ALA A 300 5.82 -9.82 6.59
C ALA A 300 4.53 -9.03 6.85
N LEU A 301 4.51 -7.72 6.57
CA LEU A 301 3.31 -6.90 6.64
C LEU A 301 2.24 -7.35 5.63
N CYS A 302 2.63 -7.68 4.40
CA CYS A 302 1.71 -8.25 3.40
C CYS A 302 1.20 -9.63 3.81
N GLN A 303 2.09 -10.51 4.32
CA GLN A 303 1.77 -11.88 4.73
C GLN A 303 0.81 -11.93 5.92
N ARG A 304 0.69 -10.87 6.69
CA ARG A 304 -0.32 -10.74 7.74
C ARG A 304 -1.76 -10.81 7.19
N TYR A 305 -1.96 -10.52 5.90
CA TYR A 305 -3.27 -10.52 5.23
C TYR A 305 -3.38 -11.57 4.14
N TYR A 306 -2.29 -11.84 3.44
CA TYR A 306 -2.23 -12.84 2.39
C TYR A 306 -0.88 -13.54 2.39
N CYS A 307 -0.88 -14.86 2.46
CA CYS A 307 0.34 -15.66 2.30
C CYS A 307 0.08 -16.94 1.50
N LYS A 308 1.15 -17.51 0.99
CA LYS A 308 1.14 -18.73 0.19
C LYS A 308 2.29 -19.64 0.58
N SER A 309 2.20 -20.93 0.28
CA SER A 309 3.29 -21.89 0.43
C SER A 309 4.25 -21.92 -0.75
N TYR A 310 3.81 -21.45 -1.91
CA TYR A 310 4.67 -21.31 -3.10
C TYR A 310 5.83 -20.33 -2.88
N ASP A 311 6.90 -20.50 -3.61
CA ASP A 311 7.97 -19.50 -3.69
C ASP A 311 7.42 -18.14 -4.13
N GLN A 312 8.09 -17.04 -3.76
CA GLN A 312 7.55 -15.70 -3.96
C GLN A 312 7.30 -15.36 -5.44
N ASN A 313 8.11 -15.89 -6.34
CA ASN A 313 8.03 -15.67 -7.79
C ASN A 313 7.14 -16.69 -8.53
N VAL A 314 6.51 -17.63 -7.84
CA VAL A 314 5.62 -18.65 -8.41
C VAL A 314 4.17 -18.28 -8.12
N ALA A 315 3.35 -18.15 -9.16
CA ALA A 315 1.93 -17.84 -8.99
C ALA A 315 1.15 -19.00 -8.38
N PRO A 316 0.21 -18.76 -7.45
CA PRO A 316 -0.68 -19.79 -6.95
C PRO A 316 -1.44 -20.49 -8.09
N GLY A 317 -1.58 -21.81 -8.00
CA GLY A 317 -2.19 -22.61 -9.06
C GLY A 317 -1.22 -23.02 -10.18
N SER A 318 0.08 -22.74 -10.04
CA SER A 318 1.11 -23.34 -10.87
C SER A 318 1.32 -24.81 -10.46
N ALA A 319 1.66 -25.65 -11.44
CA ALA A 319 2.21 -26.97 -11.18
C ALA A 319 3.68 -26.81 -10.76
N ASP A 320 3.95 -26.93 -9.48
CA ASP A 320 5.25 -26.71 -8.85
C ASP A 320 5.34 -27.58 -7.60
N GLU A 321 6.48 -28.17 -7.32
CA GLU A 321 6.72 -29.01 -6.14
C GLU A 321 7.54 -28.27 -5.06
N ASP A 322 8.15 -27.11 -5.39
CA ASP A 322 8.96 -26.34 -4.47
C ASP A 322 8.07 -25.59 -3.45
N GLY A 323 8.39 -25.71 -2.17
CA GLY A 323 7.64 -25.09 -1.08
C GLY A 323 6.33 -25.82 -0.69
N GLU A 324 6.03 -26.98 -1.27
CA GLU A 324 4.84 -27.75 -0.93
C GLU A 324 4.83 -28.23 0.54
N CYS A 325 3.66 -28.35 1.10
CA CYS A 325 3.45 -29.09 2.35
C CYS A 325 3.45 -30.57 2.02
N PHE A 326 4.50 -31.31 2.43
CA PHE A 326 4.74 -32.69 2.03
C PHE A 326 4.76 -33.65 3.20
N PHE A 327 4.18 -34.85 3.00
CA PHE A 327 4.27 -35.97 3.90
C PHE A 327 4.35 -37.28 3.12
N ALA A 328 5.30 -38.11 3.48
CA ALA A 328 5.43 -39.46 2.94
C ALA A 328 5.76 -40.47 4.06
N THR A 329 5.20 -41.64 3.95
CA THR A 329 5.55 -42.78 4.84
C THR A 329 5.41 -44.10 4.10
N ASP A 330 6.29 -45.04 4.40
CA ASP A 330 6.13 -46.41 4.00
C ASP A 330 4.99 -47.03 4.75
N ALA A 331 3.93 -47.40 4.08
CA ALA A 331 2.74 -47.95 4.72
C ALA A 331 2.12 -49.08 3.88
N VAL A 332 1.39 -49.93 4.58
CA VAL A 332 0.60 -51.01 3.96
C VAL A 332 -0.42 -50.39 2.99
N ALA A 333 -0.56 -50.98 1.82
CA ALA A 333 -1.57 -50.58 0.83
C ALA A 333 -2.97 -50.68 1.41
N LEU A 334 -3.64 -49.53 1.59
CA LEU A 334 -5.03 -49.42 2.01
C LEU A 334 -5.78 -48.49 1.06
N ALA A 335 -6.95 -48.92 0.61
CA ALA A 335 -7.90 -48.01 -0.04
C ALA A 335 -8.56 -47.10 1.03
N ASP A 336 -9.09 -45.95 0.59
CA ASP A 336 -9.80 -44.97 1.42
C ASP A 336 -9.02 -44.48 2.64
N HIS A 337 -7.70 -44.32 2.45
CA HIS A 337 -6.81 -43.90 3.53
C HIS A 337 -6.75 -42.38 3.64
N LEU A 338 -7.08 -41.87 4.82
CA LEU A 338 -6.96 -40.46 5.16
C LEU A 338 -5.52 -40.12 5.57
N VAL A 339 -4.91 -39.15 4.92
CA VAL A 339 -3.65 -38.53 5.32
C VAL A 339 -3.90 -37.10 5.79
N GLU A 340 -3.19 -36.67 6.81
CA GLU A 340 -3.35 -35.36 7.42
C GLU A 340 -2.00 -34.71 7.69
N ILE A 341 -1.84 -33.44 7.27
CA ILE A 341 -0.62 -32.66 7.52
C ILE A 341 -0.98 -31.27 8.06
N PRO A 342 -0.17 -30.69 8.97
CA PRO A 342 -0.28 -29.29 9.32
C PRO A 342 0.51 -28.41 8.35
N ALA A 343 0.12 -27.13 8.23
CA ALA A 343 0.88 -26.10 7.58
C ALA A 343 0.93 -24.85 8.46
N TYR A 344 2.10 -24.21 8.56
CA TYR A 344 2.28 -23.00 9.36
C TYR A 344 2.35 -21.80 8.44
N PHE A 345 1.76 -20.68 8.88
CA PHE A 345 1.89 -19.41 8.19
C PHE A 345 3.22 -18.74 8.54
N PRO A 346 3.82 -17.99 7.61
CA PRO A 346 5.11 -17.33 7.86
C PRO A 346 5.03 -16.26 8.97
N VAL A 347 3.84 -15.66 9.15
CA VAL A 347 3.53 -14.70 10.21
C VAL A 347 2.12 -14.98 10.78
N VAL A 348 1.84 -14.44 11.97
CA VAL A 348 0.48 -14.46 12.52
C VAL A 348 -0.40 -13.52 11.70
N MET A 349 -1.47 -14.05 11.13
CA MET A 349 -2.42 -13.29 10.31
C MET A 349 -3.33 -12.41 11.16
N VAL A 350 -4.01 -11.45 10.56
CA VAL A 350 -4.91 -10.51 11.26
C VAL A 350 -6.07 -11.23 11.95
N GLY A 351 -6.46 -12.41 11.45
CA GLY A 351 -7.49 -13.27 11.99
C GLY A 351 -7.44 -14.66 11.34
N VAL A 352 -8.53 -15.42 11.39
CA VAL A 352 -8.61 -16.76 10.79
C VAL A 352 -8.87 -16.64 9.29
N PRO A 353 -7.91 -17.01 8.41
CA PRO A 353 -8.04 -16.82 6.98
C PRO A 353 -8.95 -17.85 6.31
N SER A 354 -9.42 -17.50 5.12
CA SER A 354 -9.91 -18.45 4.12
C SER A 354 -8.72 -19.13 3.44
N ILE A 355 -8.87 -20.44 3.17
CA ILE A 355 -7.80 -21.27 2.60
C ILE A 355 -8.25 -21.83 1.25
N VAL A 356 -7.38 -21.70 0.25
CA VAL A 356 -7.49 -22.44 -1.01
C VAL A 356 -6.30 -23.39 -1.09
N LEU A 357 -6.57 -24.68 -1.34
CA LEU A 357 -5.56 -25.71 -1.55
C LEU A 357 -5.33 -25.90 -3.05
N TYR A 358 -4.10 -26.31 -3.40
CA TYR A 358 -3.73 -26.60 -4.78
C TYR A 358 -2.89 -27.88 -4.84
N SER A 359 -3.08 -28.68 -5.90
CA SER A 359 -2.21 -29.81 -6.19
C SER A 359 -0.86 -29.30 -6.72
N PRO A 360 0.26 -29.71 -6.15
CA PRO A 360 1.57 -29.34 -6.70
C PRO A 360 1.84 -29.97 -8.09
N ALA A 361 1.22 -31.12 -8.39
CA ALA A 361 1.43 -31.79 -9.66
C ALA A 361 0.67 -31.12 -10.83
N THR A 362 -0.49 -30.53 -10.58
CA THR A 362 -1.39 -30.02 -11.65
C THR A 362 -1.75 -28.54 -11.50
N GLY A 363 -1.50 -27.94 -10.35
CA GLY A 363 -1.97 -26.58 -10.02
C GLY A 363 -3.47 -26.46 -9.75
N LEU A 364 -4.24 -27.55 -9.84
CA LEU A 364 -5.69 -27.48 -9.69
C LEU A 364 -6.11 -27.08 -8.27
N SER A 365 -6.99 -26.07 -8.20
CA SER A 365 -7.55 -25.58 -6.94
C SER A 365 -8.51 -26.59 -6.31
N GLY A 366 -8.59 -26.60 -4.95
CA GLY A 366 -9.39 -27.56 -4.18
C GLY A 366 -8.83 -28.98 -4.22
N LYS A 367 -7.63 -29.19 -4.71
CA LYS A 367 -6.96 -30.50 -4.82
C LYS A 367 -5.72 -30.59 -3.96
N VAL A 368 -5.40 -31.82 -3.57
CA VAL A 368 -4.10 -32.21 -2.99
C VAL A 368 -3.60 -33.43 -3.77
N LEU A 369 -2.30 -33.58 -3.89
CA LEU A 369 -1.68 -34.72 -4.53
C LEU A 369 -1.60 -35.89 -3.53
N MET A 370 -2.09 -37.04 -3.93
CA MET A 370 -1.93 -38.31 -3.23
C MET A 370 -1.19 -39.31 -4.11
N ALA A 371 -0.76 -40.44 -3.56
CA ALA A 371 -0.02 -41.47 -4.30
C ALA A 371 -0.75 -41.99 -5.56
N ALA A 372 -2.07 -41.92 -5.59
CA ALA A 372 -2.90 -42.30 -6.73
C ALA A 372 -3.28 -41.14 -7.66
N GLY A 373 -2.79 -39.93 -7.40
CA GLY A 373 -3.10 -38.70 -8.14
C GLY A 373 -3.89 -37.68 -7.30
N ASP A 374 -4.42 -36.69 -7.97
CA ASP A 374 -5.14 -35.58 -7.34
C ASP A 374 -6.48 -36.02 -6.74
N VAL A 375 -6.70 -35.67 -5.49
CA VAL A 375 -7.97 -35.87 -4.79
C VAL A 375 -8.50 -34.53 -4.23
N VAL A 376 -9.74 -34.52 -3.77
CA VAL A 376 -10.28 -33.34 -3.10
C VAL A 376 -9.53 -33.10 -1.79
N GLY A 377 -8.97 -31.91 -1.65
CA GLY A 377 -8.30 -31.45 -0.46
C GLY A 377 -9.25 -30.74 0.51
N VAL A 378 -9.08 -30.94 1.82
CA VAL A 378 -9.86 -30.27 2.85
C VAL A 378 -8.91 -29.64 3.87
N ALA A 379 -8.98 -28.32 4.02
CA ALA A 379 -8.34 -27.61 5.12
C ALA A 379 -9.33 -27.45 6.27
N SER A 380 -8.92 -27.76 7.50
CA SER A 380 -9.77 -27.65 8.69
C SER A 380 -8.96 -27.33 9.94
N LYS A 381 -9.65 -26.88 11.01
CA LYS A 381 -9.03 -26.40 12.24
C LYS A 381 -7.99 -25.30 11.94
N ILE A 382 -8.45 -24.29 11.22
CA ILE A 382 -7.65 -23.15 10.79
C ILE A 382 -7.59 -22.14 11.94
N GLY A 383 -6.39 -21.70 12.27
CA GLY A 383 -6.12 -20.61 13.20
C GLY A 383 -5.47 -19.43 12.47
N ASP A 384 -5.11 -18.41 13.20
CA ASP A 384 -4.43 -17.23 12.67
C ASP A 384 -2.93 -17.44 12.37
N ASN A 385 -2.37 -18.57 12.81
CA ASN A 385 -0.94 -18.88 12.66
C ASN A 385 -0.68 -20.20 11.92
N LYS A 386 -1.72 -21.00 11.67
CA LYS A 386 -1.58 -22.30 11.01
C LYS A 386 -2.89 -22.90 10.52
N ILE A 387 -2.76 -23.83 9.57
CA ILE A 387 -3.75 -24.86 9.27
C ILE A 387 -3.36 -26.10 10.07
N SER A 388 -4.17 -26.49 11.06
CA SER A 388 -3.82 -27.66 11.88
C SER A 388 -4.01 -28.97 11.11
N LYS A 389 -4.84 -28.96 10.06
CA LYS A 389 -5.18 -30.16 9.33
C LYS A 389 -5.51 -29.83 7.87
N ILE A 390 -4.63 -30.28 6.98
CA ILE A 390 -4.91 -30.46 5.55
C ILE A 390 -5.08 -31.96 5.35
N SER A 391 -6.13 -32.39 4.67
CA SER A 391 -6.46 -33.79 4.49
C SER A 391 -6.88 -34.11 3.07
N GLY A 392 -6.59 -35.33 2.65
CA GLY A 392 -7.07 -35.96 1.43
C GLY A 392 -7.32 -37.44 1.66
N THR A 393 -8.24 -38.03 0.92
CA THR A 393 -8.55 -39.47 1.00
C THR A 393 -8.10 -40.13 -0.29
N ASN A 394 -7.21 -41.11 -0.18
CA ASN A 394 -6.76 -41.89 -1.31
C ASN A 394 -7.84 -42.90 -1.71
N GLY A 395 -8.46 -42.72 -2.88
CA GLY A 395 -9.54 -43.56 -3.38
C GLY A 395 -9.10 -44.91 -3.99
N ALA A 396 -7.81 -45.18 -4.01
CA ALA A 396 -7.23 -46.42 -4.53
C ALA A 396 -6.20 -47.00 -3.57
N ALA A 397 -6.05 -48.33 -3.54
CA ALA A 397 -5.01 -48.97 -2.79
C ALA A 397 -3.61 -48.60 -3.33
N SER A 398 -2.77 -48.06 -2.45
CA SER A 398 -1.40 -47.62 -2.77
C SER A 398 -0.43 -48.17 -1.73
N VAL A 399 0.77 -48.53 -2.19
CA VAL A 399 1.86 -49.03 -1.33
C VAL A 399 2.55 -47.92 -0.53
N SER A 400 2.31 -46.65 -0.84
CA SER A 400 2.86 -45.50 -0.13
C SER A 400 1.78 -44.52 0.29
N ARG A 401 2.01 -43.86 1.40
CA ARG A 401 1.18 -42.73 1.87
C ARG A 401 1.92 -41.47 1.59
N ILE A 402 1.60 -40.84 0.48
CA ILE A 402 2.12 -39.54 0.09
C ILE A 402 0.97 -38.58 0.10
N MET A 403 1.16 -37.40 0.67
CA MET A 403 0.29 -36.25 0.46
C MET A 403 1.15 -35.02 0.29
N ALA A 404 0.84 -34.26 -0.75
CA ALA A 404 1.44 -32.98 -1.00
C ALA A 404 0.37 -31.93 -1.35
N ALA A 405 0.57 -30.71 -0.92
CA ALA A 405 -0.35 -29.63 -1.17
C ALA A 405 0.36 -28.28 -1.11
N HIS A 406 -0.07 -27.38 -1.98
CA HIS A 406 0.10 -25.95 -1.77
C HIS A 406 -1.15 -25.33 -1.16
N TYR A 407 -0.97 -24.16 -0.57
CA TYR A 407 -2.08 -23.35 -0.07
C TYR A 407 -1.88 -21.86 -0.35
N THR A 408 -3.00 -21.16 -0.42
CA THR A 408 -3.07 -19.73 -0.14
C THR A 408 -3.95 -19.50 1.07
N ALA A 409 -3.59 -18.52 1.89
CA ALA A 409 -4.36 -18.08 3.04
C ALA A 409 -4.65 -16.58 2.88
N SER A 410 -5.92 -16.19 2.91
CA SER A 410 -6.34 -14.80 2.69
C SER A 410 -7.35 -14.38 3.75
N ILE A 411 -7.07 -13.23 4.37
CA ILE A 411 -7.97 -12.52 5.27
C ILE A 411 -7.74 -11.03 5.11
N GLU A 412 -8.32 -10.48 4.09
CA GLU A 412 -8.27 -9.04 3.85
C GLU A 412 -9.33 -8.33 4.70
N LEU A 413 -9.18 -7.02 4.89
CA LEU A 413 -10.09 -6.20 5.70
C LEU A 413 -11.40 -5.95 4.97
#